data_4731b9742f1e2d4d0fc0cd986752ef9c
#
_entry.id   4731b9742f1e2d4d0fc0cd986752ef9c
#
_cell.length_a   1.000
_cell.length_b   1.000
_cell.length_c   1.000
_cell.angle_alpha   90.00
_cell.angle_beta   90.00
_cell.angle_gamma   90.00
#
_symmetry.space_group_name_H-M   'P 1'
#
loop_
_entity.id
_entity.type
_entity.pdbx_description
1 polymer ?
#
loop_
_entity_poly.entity_id
_entity_poly.type
_entity_poly.pdbx_seq_one_letter_code
_entity_poly.pdbx_strand_id
1 'polypeptide(L)'
;MSGRVEGGRNTLPTITSHALVLDAGLRQSLAAVRSLGRRGLTVDALETDGGVPAFSSRWCRRGFVCPDDGAMNAYLAYLEDVLRRTGARVLIPSADGTIAWLRRRRARVEQRVRIALAKEPAMAIAVDKVRTLAVAEELGIRVPHGLVVSKVSEVPLALQDIGLPAVVKPTESWLWNGQGGARVVSQVVTTPEEAHRAVAMLTRFGGVTLFQELLSGRREAVSFLYAGGETYARFAQWAKRTEPPLGGESVLRKSIAVPPDIGDQAERLVRELELEGYSEVEFRRDAAGTPYLMEINPRLSASVEIAIRSGVDFPYLLYQWASGEAIDKVAGYRVGVWMRHLKGDIMTTIAAIQQRGRPEVMPPARAVLDFVLSFFRPMAYDYLDWADPLPAVKAITGFTLYAAGGIVRGDLVRPGKDFS
;
A
#
# COMPACT_ATOMS: atom_id res chain seq x y z
N MET A 1 30.72 -62.82 -2.60
CA MET A 1 29.31 -62.38 -2.47
C MET A 1 29.32 -60.93 -1.94
N SER A 2 29.17 -60.02 -2.88
CA SER A 2 29.28 -58.58 -2.62
C SER A 2 27.85 -58.02 -2.41
N GLY A 3 27.51 -57.59 -1.18
CA GLY A 3 26.27 -56.95 -0.87
C GLY A 3 26.37 -55.44 -1.11
N ARG A 4 25.67 -54.94 -2.16
CA ARG A 4 25.48 -53.52 -2.39
C ARG A 4 24.56 -52.96 -1.29
N VAL A 5 25.07 -52.00 -0.52
CA VAL A 5 24.26 -51.11 0.32
C VAL A 5 23.75 -49.99 -0.58
N GLU A 6 22.47 -50.01 -0.92
CA GLU A 6 21.78 -48.89 -1.55
C GLU A 6 21.59 -47.80 -0.50
N GLY A 7 22.31 -46.72 -0.66
CA GLY A 7 22.10 -45.49 0.11
C GLY A 7 20.81 -44.81 -0.32
N GLY A 8 19.73 -45.04 0.41
CA GLY A 8 18.50 -44.32 0.26
C GLY A 8 18.72 -42.81 0.53
N ARG A 9 18.69 -41.99 -0.51
CA ARG A 9 18.55 -40.53 -0.36
C ARG A 9 17.21 -40.26 0.31
N ASN A 10 17.27 -39.91 1.59
CA ASN A 10 16.12 -39.40 2.35
C ASN A 10 15.72 -38.04 1.76
N THR A 11 14.96 -38.06 0.67
CA THR A 11 14.28 -36.84 0.17
C THR A 11 13.15 -36.52 1.14
N LEU A 12 13.43 -35.61 2.10
CA LEU A 12 12.37 -35.00 2.87
C LEU A 12 11.30 -34.47 1.89
N PRO A 13 10.01 -34.71 2.12
CA PRO A 13 8.97 -34.26 1.22
C PRO A 13 9.09 -32.74 1.09
N THR A 14 9.25 -32.27 -0.14
CA THR A 14 9.30 -30.84 -0.45
C THR A 14 7.96 -30.25 -0.06
N ILE A 15 7.94 -29.54 1.06
CA ILE A 15 6.72 -28.92 1.60
C ILE A 15 6.38 -27.74 0.70
N THR A 16 5.54 -27.97 -0.28
CA THR A 16 5.13 -26.96 -1.26
C THR A 16 4.22 -25.90 -0.61
N SER A 17 4.62 -24.64 -0.74
CA SER A 17 3.80 -23.49 -0.38
C SER A 17 3.00 -23.00 -1.58
N HIS A 18 1.75 -22.59 -1.37
CA HIS A 18 0.98 -21.94 -2.43
C HIS A 18 1.45 -20.51 -2.65
N ALA A 19 1.71 -19.78 -1.58
CA ALA A 19 2.17 -18.40 -1.67
C ALA A 19 3.26 -18.07 -0.63
N LEU A 20 4.19 -17.19 -1.02
CA LEU A 20 5.08 -16.47 -0.14
C LEU A 20 4.68 -15.00 -0.16
N VAL A 21 4.24 -14.48 0.99
CA VAL A 21 3.86 -13.09 1.17
C VAL A 21 5.06 -12.31 1.72
N LEU A 22 5.47 -11.28 1.01
CA LEU A 22 6.55 -10.38 1.44
C LEU A 22 5.97 -9.23 2.27
N ASP A 23 6.88 -8.47 2.91
CA ASP A 23 6.52 -7.28 3.68
C ASP A 23 5.49 -7.60 4.78
N ALA A 24 5.76 -8.67 5.54
CA ALA A 24 4.82 -9.26 6.51
C ALA A 24 4.45 -8.32 7.68
N GLY A 25 5.16 -7.21 7.84
CA GLY A 25 4.83 -6.12 8.77
C GLY A 25 3.60 -5.31 8.36
N LEU A 26 3.24 -5.31 7.07
CA LEU A 26 2.18 -4.48 6.53
C LEU A 26 0.79 -5.09 6.72
N ARG A 27 -0.23 -4.21 6.86
CA ARG A 27 -1.64 -4.62 7.05
C ARG A 27 -2.18 -5.45 5.89
N GLN A 28 -1.86 -5.07 4.67
CA GLN A 28 -2.26 -5.79 3.46
C GLN A 28 -1.61 -7.17 3.35
N SER A 29 -0.40 -7.34 3.86
CA SER A 29 0.26 -8.64 3.92
C SER A 29 -0.42 -9.58 4.91
N LEU A 30 -0.79 -9.09 6.10
CA LEU A 30 -1.61 -9.84 7.04
C LEU A 30 -2.98 -10.21 6.43
N ALA A 31 -3.63 -9.28 5.72
CA ALA A 31 -4.89 -9.54 5.03
C ALA A 31 -4.72 -10.64 3.97
N ALA A 32 -3.62 -10.64 3.22
CA ALA A 32 -3.31 -11.68 2.23
C ALA A 32 -3.08 -13.05 2.90
N VAL A 33 -2.28 -13.11 3.98
CA VAL A 33 -2.04 -14.34 4.75
C VAL A 33 -3.37 -14.93 5.26
N ARG A 34 -4.23 -14.10 5.84
CA ARG A 34 -5.55 -14.52 6.36
C ARG A 34 -6.49 -14.97 5.25
N SER A 35 -6.58 -14.22 4.17
CA SER A 35 -7.43 -14.52 3.03
C SER A 35 -7.09 -15.89 2.43
N LEU A 36 -5.84 -16.06 2.03
CA LEU A 36 -5.36 -17.30 1.40
C LEU A 36 -5.46 -18.50 2.36
N GLY A 37 -5.08 -18.32 3.61
CA GLY A 37 -5.15 -19.38 4.62
C GLY A 37 -6.58 -19.87 4.90
N ARG A 38 -7.58 -18.96 4.92
CA ARG A 38 -9.01 -19.33 5.04
C ARG A 38 -9.52 -20.14 3.83
N ARG A 39 -8.90 -20.00 2.69
CA ARG A 39 -9.16 -20.77 1.48
C ARG A 39 -8.45 -22.13 1.46
N GLY A 40 -7.76 -22.49 2.56
CA GLY A 40 -7.02 -23.76 2.66
C GLY A 40 -5.66 -23.73 1.96
N LEU A 41 -5.21 -22.56 1.50
CA LEU A 41 -3.90 -22.44 0.88
C LEU A 41 -2.81 -22.37 1.94
N THR A 42 -1.68 -23.02 1.67
CA THR A 42 -0.49 -22.96 2.53
C THR A 42 0.28 -21.68 2.25
N VAL A 43 0.42 -20.83 3.26
CA VAL A 43 1.04 -19.50 3.12
C VAL A 43 2.25 -19.41 4.03
N ASP A 44 3.36 -19.00 3.48
CA ASP A 44 4.56 -18.56 4.19
C ASP A 44 4.69 -17.03 4.07
N ALA A 45 5.42 -16.42 5.00
CA ALA A 45 5.63 -14.97 4.99
C ALA A 45 7.09 -14.62 5.25
N LEU A 46 7.57 -13.48 4.72
CA LEU A 46 8.92 -13.00 4.85
C LEU A 46 8.94 -11.54 5.28
N GLU A 47 9.85 -11.20 6.22
CA GLU A 47 10.08 -9.86 6.73
C GLU A 47 11.53 -9.74 7.27
N THR A 48 12.00 -8.52 7.49
CA THR A 48 13.27 -8.25 8.19
C THR A 48 13.12 -8.22 9.71
N ASP A 49 11.92 -7.88 10.22
CA ASP A 49 11.58 -7.92 11.64
C ASP A 49 10.80 -9.18 12.03
N GLY A 50 11.27 -9.89 13.03
CA GLY A 50 10.60 -11.10 13.58
C GLY A 50 9.35 -10.79 14.43
N GLY A 51 9.15 -9.54 14.85
CA GLY A 51 8.06 -9.10 15.73
C GLY A 51 6.73 -8.80 15.03
N VAL A 52 6.63 -9.01 13.74
CA VAL A 52 5.49 -8.57 12.92
C VAL A 52 4.20 -9.35 13.15
N PRO A 53 3.02 -8.69 13.03
CA PRO A 53 1.73 -9.32 13.28
C PRO A 53 1.44 -10.55 12.39
N ALA A 54 1.81 -10.54 11.11
CA ALA A 54 1.49 -11.63 10.20
C ALA A 54 2.13 -12.96 10.61
N PHE A 55 3.32 -12.96 11.24
CA PHE A 55 3.97 -14.18 11.72
C PHE A 55 3.21 -14.86 12.86
N SER A 56 2.40 -14.11 13.60
CA SER A 56 1.57 -14.66 14.68
C SER A 56 0.19 -15.13 14.20
N SER A 57 -0.15 -14.94 12.93
CA SER A 57 -1.38 -15.46 12.36
C SER A 57 -1.37 -16.99 12.33
N ARG A 58 -2.49 -17.62 12.73
CA ARG A 58 -2.67 -19.06 12.59
C ARG A 58 -2.65 -19.56 11.15
N TRP A 59 -2.80 -18.63 10.20
CA TRP A 59 -2.79 -18.89 8.75
C TRP A 59 -1.39 -18.74 8.14
N CYS A 60 -0.41 -18.20 8.89
CA CYS A 60 0.98 -18.18 8.50
C CYS A 60 1.64 -19.50 8.92
N ARG A 61 2.00 -20.33 7.96
CA ARG A 61 2.66 -21.61 8.26
C ARG A 61 4.06 -21.40 8.84
N ARG A 62 4.84 -20.50 8.20
CA ARG A 62 6.21 -20.14 8.62
C ARG A 62 6.48 -18.69 8.33
N GLY A 63 7.01 -17.98 9.33
CA GLY A 63 7.61 -16.68 9.17
C GLY A 63 9.12 -16.82 8.93
N PHE A 64 9.63 -16.16 7.91
CA PHE A 64 11.05 -16.08 7.59
C PHE A 64 11.56 -14.69 7.90
N VAL A 65 12.60 -14.59 8.71
CA VAL A 65 13.24 -13.32 9.06
C VAL A 65 14.51 -13.19 8.23
N CYS A 66 14.49 -12.23 7.30
CA CYS A 66 15.67 -11.89 6.52
C CYS A 66 16.60 -11.01 7.37
N PRO A 67 17.88 -11.37 7.56
CA PRO A 67 18.83 -10.49 8.20
C PRO A 67 18.90 -9.14 7.47
N ASP A 68 18.72 -8.05 8.20
CA ASP A 68 18.90 -6.70 7.68
C ASP A 68 20.39 -6.32 7.82
N ASP A 69 21.18 -6.67 6.80
CA ASP A 69 22.58 -6.28 6.70
C ASP A 69 22.78 -5.05 5.77
N GLY A 70 21.68 -4.44 5.32
CA GLY A 70 21.68 -3.31 4.41
C GLY A 70 22.13 -3.64 2.98
N ALA A 71 22.47 -4.90 2.70
CA ALA A 71 22.97 -5.34 1.40
C ALA A 71 21.84 -5.94 0.54
N MET A 72 21.43 -5.24 -0.49
CA MET A 72 20.37 -5.71 -1.41
C MET A 72 20.65 -7.06 -2.07
N ASN A 73 21.93 -7.46 -2.20
CA ASN A 73 22.30 -8.77 -2.75
C ASN A 73 22.09 -9.89 -1.72
N ALA A 74 22.28 -9.62 -0.43
CA ALA A 74 21.99 -10.58 0.63
C ALA A 74 20.49 -10.88 0.72
N TYR A 75 19.64 -9.85 0.62
CA TYR A 75 18.19 -10.04 0.55
C TYR A 75 17.78 -10.95 -0.63
N LEU A 76 18.37 -10.78 -1.82
CA LEU A 76 18.10 -11.63 -2.97
C LEU A 76 18.50 -13.08 -2.71
N ALA A 77 19.70 -13.30 -2.20
CA ALA A 77 20.20 -14.65 -1.89
C ALA A 77 19.32 -15.34 -0.85
N TYR A 78 18.88 -14.59 0.17
CA TYR A 78 17.99 -15.10 1.19
C TYR A 78 16.60 -15.44 0.63
N LEU A 79 16.01 -14.55 -0.18
CA LEU A 79 14.73 -14.79 -0.86
C LEU A 79 14.81 -16.05 -1.74
N GLU A 80 15.88 -16.21 -2.52
CA GLU A 80 16.08 -17.42 -3.36
C GLU A 80 16.21 -18.70 -2.52
N ASP A 81 16.85 -18.63 -1.35
CA ASP A 81 16.90 -19.74 -0.41
C ASP A 81 15.51 -20.09 0.15
N VAL A 82 14.76 -19.09 0.59
CA VAL A 82 13.39 -19.29 1.07
C VAL A 82 12.50 -19.88 -0.02
N LEU A 83 12.57 -19.39 -1.26
CA LEU A 83 11.82 -19.93 -2.40
C LEU A 83 12.18 -21.39 -2.67
N ARG A 84 13.47 -21.76 -2.60
CA ARG A 84 13.92 -23.14 -2.76
C ARG A 84 13.39 -24.05 -1.63
N ARG A 85 13.41 -23.59 -0.38
CA ARG A 85 12.96 -24.34 0.81
C ARG A 85 11.45 -24.49 0.89
N THR A 86 10.70 -23.51 0.39
CA THR A 86 9.23 -23.47 0.47
C THR A 86 8.57 -24.06 -0.76
N GLY A 87 9.22 -23.99 -1.92
CA GLY A 87 8.61 -24.33 -3.21
C GLY A 87 7.40 -23.45 -3.53
N ALA A 88 7.39 -22.20 -3.07
CA ALA A 88 6.25 -21.28 -3.25
C ALA A 88 5.94 -21.06 -4.74
N ARG A 89 4.65 -21.16 -5.09
CA ARG A 89 4.17 -20.99 -6.48
C ARG A 89 4.00 -19.52 -6.86
N VAL A 90 3.55 -18.72 -5.89
CA VAL A 90 3.25 -17.28 -6.08
C VAL A 90 3.94 -16.45 -5.02
N LEU A 91 4.58 -15.36 -5.45
CA LEU A 91 5.19 -14.33 -4.61
C LEU A 91 4.28 -13.11 -4.59
N ILE A 92 3.87 -12.66 -3.41
CA ILE A 92 2.97 -11.51 -3.24
C ILE A 92 3.73 -10.40 -2.50
N PRO A 93 4.29 -9.40 -3.20
CA PRO A 93 4.89 -8.22 -2.58
C PRO A 93 3.82 -7.18 -2.24
N SER A 94 4.06 -6.38 -1.22
CA SER A 94 3.11 -5.39 -0.72
C SER A 94 3.69 -3.99 -0.48
N ALA A 95 5.03 -3.86 -0.36
CA ALA A 95 5.69 -2.57 -0.16
C ALA A 95 6.21 -1.97 -1.46
N ASP A 96 6.15 -0.64 -1.59
CA ASP A 96 6.64 0.07 -2.77
C ASP A 96 8.14 -0.16 -3.01
N GLY A 97 8.94 -0.23 -1.93
CA GLY A 97 10.37 -0.53 -2.00
C GLY A 97 10.67 -1.94 -2.51
N THR A 98 9.98 -2.94 -1.98
CA THR A 98 10.08 -4.33 -2.43
C THR A 98 9.68 -4.47 -3.89
N ILE A 99 8.62 -3.78 -4.31
CA ILE A 99 8.16 -3.77 -5.70
C ILE A 99 9.19 -3.11 -6.61
N ALA A 100 9.71 -1.94 -6.25
CA ALA A 100 10.75 -1.25 -7.01
C ALA A 100 12.02 -2.12 -7.15
N TRP A 101 12.36 -2.87 -6.09
CA TRP A 101 13.47 -3.79 -6.08
C TRP A 101 13.20 -5.04 -6.97
N LEU A 102 12.01 -5.65 -6.86
CA LEU A 102 11.62 -6.81 -7.66
C LEU A 102 11.57 -6.49 -9.16
N ARG A 103 11.06 -5.33 -9.57
CA ARG A 103 11.02 -4.90 -10.97
C ARG A 103 12.39 -4.94 -11.62
N ARG A 104 13.44 -4.50 -10.92
CA ARG A 104 14.83 -4.54 -11.41
C ARG A 104 15.42 -5.95 -11.51
N ARG A 105 14.84 -6.93 -10.82
CA ARG A 105 15.35 -8.33 -10.72
C ARG A 105 14.33 -9.35 -11.20
N ARG A 106 13.28 -8.89 -11.83
CA ARG A 106 12.09 -9.68 -12.19
C ARG A 106 12.47 -10.95 -12.94
N ALA A 107 13.24 -10.85 -14.00
CA ALA A 107 13.66 -11.98 -14.83
C ALA A 107 14.38 -13.07 -14.04
N ARG A 108 15.15 -12.71 -13.00
CA ARG A 108 15.85 -13.68 -12.15
C ARG A 108 14.90 -14.37 -11.15
N VAL A 109 14.00 -13.59 -10.53
CA VAL A 109 13.05 -14.13 -9.54
C VAL A 109 11.99 -15.00 -10.22
N GLU A 110 11.50 -14.61 -11.39
CA GLU A 110 10.50 -15.35 -12.18
C GLU A 110 10.99 -16.72 -12.70
N GLN A 111 12.28 -16.99 -12.67
CA GLN A 111 12.81 -18.33 -12.92
C GLN A 111 12.39 -19.35 -11.84
N ARG A 112 11.95 -18.89 -10.67
CA ARG A 112 11.62 -19.73 -9.51
C ARG A 112 10.19 -19.64 -9.03
N VAL A 113 9.54 -18.48 -9.24
CA VAL A 113 8.22 -18.18 -8.68
C VAL A 113 7.48 -17.19 -9.57
N ARG A 114 6.16 -17.31 -9.65
CA ARG A 114 5.33 -16.31 -10.33
C ARG A 114 5.13 -15.11 -9.41
N ILE A 115 5.37 -13.90 -9.91
CA ILE A 115 5.22 -12.68 -9.13
C ILE A 115 3.82 -12.08 -9.37
N ALA A 116 3.09 -11.83 -8.29
CA ALA A 116 1.75 -11.25 -8.34
C ALA A 116 1.80 -9.72 -8.56
N LEU A 117 2.38 -9.30 -9.66
CA LEU A 117 2.51 -7.91 -10.12
C LEU A 117 2.31 -7.81 -11.62
N ALA A 118 1.69 -6.73 -12.07
CA ALA A 118 1.60 -6.39 -13.48
C ALA A 118 2.99 -6.37 -14.15
N LYS A 119 3.03 -6.58 -15.46
CA LYS A 119 4.28 -6.53 -16.24
C LYS A 119 4.58 -5.09 -16.68
N GLU A 120 5.81 -4.87 -17.16
CA GLU A 120 6.16 -3.66 -17.89
C GLU A 120 5.55 -3.70 -19.31
N PRO A 121 5.17 -2.57 -19.94
CA PRO A 121 5.37 -1.20 -19.43
C PRO A 121 4.28 -0.68 -18.48
N ALA A 122 3.16 -1.37 -18.32
CA ALA A 122 2.03 -0.94 -17.48
C ALA A 122 2.47 -0.57 -16.06
N MET A 123 3.32 -1.41 -15.46
CA MET A 123 3.85 -1.19 -14.11
C MET A 123 4.66 0.11 -14.01
N ALA A 124 5.50 0.40 -15.01
CA ALA A 124 6.32 1.62 -15.04
C ALA A 124 5.48 2.90 -15.12
N ILE A 125 4.32 2.85 -15.77
CA ILE A 125 3.40 3.98 -15.83
C ILE A 125 2.64 4.10 -14.52
N ALA A 126 2.12 3.00 -14.01
CA ALA A 126 1.26 3.00 -12.82
C ALA A 126 1.95 3.47 -11.53
N VAL A 127 3.27 3.21 -11.37
CA VAL A 127 4.03 3.68 -10.20
C VAL A 127 4.51 5.13 -10.31
N ASP A 128 4.57 5.69 -11.52
CA ASP A 128 5.00 7.06 -11.79
C ASP A 128 3.79 7.99 -11.91
N LYS A 129 3.63 8.88 -10.94
CA LYS A 129 2.48 9.80 -10.90
C LYS A 129 2.41 10.72 -12.11
N VAL A 130 3.54 11.22 -12.60
CA VAL A 130 3.55 12.12 -13.77
C VAL A 130 3.08 11.37 -15.01
N ARG A 131 3.59 10.17 -15.24
CA ARG A 131 3.19 9.34 -16.38
C ARG A 131 1.73 8.89 -16.29
N THR A 132 1.28 8.49 -15.09
CA THR A 132 -0.12 8.12 -14.85
C THR A 132 -1.07 9.28 -15.15
N LEU A 133 -0.74 10.48 -14.67
CA LEU A 133 -1.58 11.66 -14.87
C LEU A 133 -1.58 12.10 -16.35
N ALA A 134 -0.46 12.00 -17.07
CA ALA A 134 -0.41 12.28 -18.50
C ALA A 134 -1.35 11.36 -19.31
N VAL A 135 -1.31 10.05 -19.07
CA VAL A 135 -2.25 9.11 -19.72
C VAL A 135 -3.70 9.42 -19.33
N ALA A 136 -3.95 9.81 -18.10
CA ALA A 136 -5.29 10.19 -17.66
C ALA A 136 -5.82 11.43 -18.40
N GLU A 137 -4.98 12.45 -18.60
CA GLU A 137 -5.34 13.65 -19.39
C GLU A 137 -5.65 13.30 -20.85
N GLU A 138 -4.86 12.45 -21.49
CA GLU A 138 -5.12 11.93 -22.84
C GLU A 138 -6.48 11.22 -22.95
N LEU A 139 -6.89 10.54 -21.88
CA LEU A 139 -8.20 9.91 -21.76
C LEU A 139 -9.32 10.90 -21.36
N GLY A 140 -9.03 12.20 -21.16
CA GLY A 140 -9.99 13.20 -20.70
C GLY A 140 -10.43 13.02 -19.23
N ILE A 141 -9.63 12.32 -18.42
CA ILE A 141 -9.81 12.20 -16.98
C ILE A 141 -9.17 13.43 -16.32
N ARG A 142 -9.93 14.11 -15.45
CA ARG A 142 -9.41 15.29 -14.76
C ARG A 142 -8.29 14.92 -13.80
N VAL A 143 -7.22 15.72 -13.84
CA VAL A 143 -6.09 15.67 -12.90
C VAL A 143 -5.92 17.00 -12.20
N PRO A 144 -5.37 17.07 -10.98
CA PRO A 144 -5.10 18.32 -10.30
C PRO A 144 -4.12 19.17 -11.08
N HIS A 145 -4.34 20.51 -11.12
CA HIS A 145 -3.36 21.41 -11.72
C HIS A 145 -2.02 21.28 -11.00
N GLY A 146 -0.93 21.18 -11.77
CA GLY A 146 0.38 20.95 -11.19
C GLY A 146 1.54 21.11 -12.16
N LEU A 147 2.73 21.31 -11.59
CA LEU A 147 3.99 21.46 -12.30
C LEU A 147 5.00 20.41 -11.85
N VAL A 148 5.76 19.92 -12.78
CA VAL A 148 6.95 19.10 -12.51
C VAL A 148 8.09 20.02 -12.10
N VAL A 149 8.67 19.79 -10.93
CA VAL A 149 9.76 20.59 -10.34
C VAL A 149 10.96 19.69 -10.08
N SER A 150 12.09 20.01 -10.70
CA SER A 150 13.33 19.25 -10.59
C SER A 150 14.40 19.92 -9.75
N LYS A 151 14.27 21.22 -9.51
CA LYS A 151 15.24 22.05 -8.78
C LYS A 151 14.54 23.03 -7.84
N VAL A 152 15.18 23.32 -6.73
CA VAL A 152 14.69 24.30 -5.75
C VAL A 152 14.50 25.68 -6.35
N SER A 153 15.30 26.06 -7.33
CA SER A 153 15.18 27.36 -8.06
C SER A 153 13.88 27.52 -8.86
N GLU A 154 13.15 26.43 -9.11
CA GLU A 154 11.87 26.44 -9.82
C GLU A 154 10.66 26.67 -8.87
N VAL A 155 10.88 26.58 -7.54
CA VAL A 155 9.81 26.74 -6.52
C VAL A 155 9.09 28.08 -6.62
N PRO A 156 9.75 29.24 -6.83
CA PRO A 156 9.04 30.53 -6.98
C PRO A 156 8.05 30.53 -8.14
N LEU A 157 8.40 29.92 -9.27
CA LEU A 157 7.50 29.79 -10.42
C LEU A 157 6.31 28.88 -10.09
N ALA A 158 6.56 27.73 -9.44
CA ALA A 158 5.49 26.83 -9.02
C ALA A 158 4.53 27.51 -8.01
N LEU A 159 5.05 28.30 -7.09
CA LEU A 159 4.22 29.07 -6.14
C LEU A 159 3.40 30.17 -6.84
N GLN A 160 3.93 30.80 -7.89
CA GLN A 160 3.22 31.80 -8.67
C GLN A 160 2.04 31.18 -9.44
N ASP A 161 2.23 29.99 -9.99
CA ASP A 161 1.23 29.31 -10.82
C ASP A 161 0.17 28.56 -9.99
N ILE A 162 0.60 27.80 -8.98
CA ILE A 162 -0.28 26.92 -8.17
C ILE A 162 -0.82 27.63 -6.94
N GLY A 163 -0.02 28.49 -6.31
CA GLY A 163 -0.35 29.11 -5.02
C GLY A 163 -0.19 28.19 -3.82
N LEU A 164 -0.75 28.64 -2.67
CA LEU A 164 -0.76 27.91 -1.40
C LEU A 164 -2.18 27.89 -0.80
N PRO A 165 -2.59 26.83 -0.09
CA PRO A 165 -1.82 25.61 0.21
C PRO A 165 -1.64 24.72 -1.03
N ALA A 166 -0.53 23.99 -1.09
CA ALA A 166 -0.19 23.08 -2.17
C ALA A 166 0.30 21.71 -1.65
N VAL A 167 0.48 20.76 -2.56
CA VAL A 167 1.03 19.44 -2.25
C VAL A 167 2.28 19.21 -3.08
N VAL A 168 3.39 18.87 -2.43
CA VAL A 168 4.63 18.45 -3.08
C VAL A 168 4.73 16.93 -2.96
N LYS A 169 4.78 16.24 -4.12
CA LYS A 169 4.77 14.77 -4.20
C LYS A 169 6.03 14.27 -4.92
N PRO A 170 6.63 13.16 -4.48
CA PRO A 170 7.58 12.45 -5.32
C PRO A 170 6.85 11.86 -6.53
N THR A 171 7.52 11.70 -7.66
CA THR A 171 6.97 11.03 -8.84
C THR A 171 6.70 9.55 -8.56
N GLU A 172 7.64 8.89 -7.90
CA GLU A 172 7.48 7.52 -7.37
C GLU A 172 7.58 7.52 -5.84
N SER A 173 6.86 6.60 -5.16
CA SER A 173 6.88 6.48 -3.69
C SER A 173 8.20 5.93 -3.15
N TRP A 174 9.09 5.43 -3.99
CA TRP A 174 10.41 4.90 -3.64
C TRP A 174 11.49 5.58 -4.46
N LEU A 175 12.42 6.26 -3.80
CA LEU A 175 13.58 6.89 -4.45
C LEU A 175 14.87 6.12 -4.16
N TRP A 176 15.64 5.88 -5.22
CA TRP A 176 16.94 5.21 -5.13
C TRP A 176 18.05 6.21 -4.82
N ASN A 177 18.96 5.85 -3.91
CA ASN A 177 20.09 6.70 -3.51
C ASN A 177 21.47 6.11 -3.85
N GLY A 178 21.54 5.18 -4.78
CA GLY A 178 22.78 4.52 -5.24
C GLY A 178 23.17 3.27 -4.43
N GLN A 179 22.99 3.25 -3.12
CA GLN A 179 23.31 2.09 -2.25
C GLN A 179 22.06 1.35 -1.77
N GLY A 180 20.91 2.00 -1.83
CA GLY A 180 19.62 1.48 -1.41
C GLY A 180 18.52 2.39 -1.93
N GLY A 181 17.47 2.58 -1.15
CA GLY A 181 16.40 3.50 -1.44
C GLY A 181 15.65 3.87 -0.16
N ALA A 182 14.77 4.86 -0.29
CA ALA A 182 13.91 5.28 0.79
C ALA A 182 12.48 5.52 0.29
N ARG A 183 11.52 5.16 1.12
CA ARG A 183 10.13 5.57 0.90
C ARG A 183 10.02 7.06 1.13
N VAL A 184 9.39 7.74 0.20
CA VAL A 184 9.11 9.17 0.28
C VAL A 184 7.62 9.43 0.17
N VAL A 185 7.17 10.39 0.95
CA VAL A 185 5.74 10.70 1.10
C VAL A 185 5.43 12.11 0.61
N SER A 186 4.20 12.30 0.17
CA SER A 186 3.67 13.61 -0.22
C SER A 186 3.60 14.54 0.99
N GLN A 187 3.88 15.82 0.77
CA GLN A 187 3.85 16.85 1.81
C GLN A 187 2.89 17.97 1.44
N VAL A 188 1.99 18.30 2.35
CA VAL A 188 1.18 19.51 2.25
C VAL A 188 2.03 20.69 2.73
N VAL A 189 2.15 21.71 1.89
CA VAL A 189 2.92 22.93 2.17
C VAL A 189 1.97 24.14 2.24
N THR A 190 2.18 24.99 3.23
CA THR A 190 1.32 26.15 3.52
C THR A 190 2.10 27.45 3.52
N THR A 191 3.44 27.36 3.46
CA THR A 191 4.33 28.54 3.33
C THR A 191 5.37 28.30 2.24
N PRO A 192 5.96 29.39 1.68
CA PRO A 192 7.04 29.26 0.71
C PRO A 192 8.25 28.48 1.24
N GLU A 193 8.58 28.66 2.53
CA GLU A 193 9.71 27.99 3.19
C GLU A 193 9.45 26.48 3.30
N GLU A 194 8.20 26.07 3.58
CA GLU A 194 7.82 24.66 3.56
C GLU A 194 7.95 24.08 2.15
N ALA A 195 7.52 24.81 1.12
CA ALA A 195 7.63 24.38 -0.26
C ALA A 195 9.10 24.19 -0.68
N HIS A 196 9.99 25.15 -0.36
CA HIS A 196 11.42 25.04 -0.61
C HIS A 196 12.04 23.82 0.08
N ARG A 197 11.72 23.59 1.37
CA ARG A 197 12.24 22.43 2.11
C ARG A 197 11.74 21.12 1.53
N ALA A 198 10.45 21.03 1.17
CA ALA A 198 9.85 19.81 0.60
C ALA A 198 10.52 19.45 -0.74
N VAL A 199 10.65 20.43 -1.64
CA VAL A 199 11.30 20.22 -2.95
C VAL A 199 12.80 19.86 -2.74
N ALA A 200 13.53 20.59 -1.87
CA ALA A 200 14.94 20.29 -1.59
C ALA A 200 15.14 18.86 -1.06
N MET A 201 14.25 18.40 -0.19
CA MET A 201 14.31 17.05 0.36
C MET A 201 14.06 15.97 -0.72
N LEU A 202 13.06 16.17 -1.57
CA LEU A 202 12.66 15.18 -2.57
C LEU A 202 13.60 15.17 -3.79
N THR A 203 14.23 16.32 -4.12
CA THR A 203 15.19 16.42 -5.25
C THR A 203 16.62 16.10 -4.85
N ARG A 204 16.90 15.94 -3.56
CA ARG A 204 18.28 15.73 -3.03
C ARG A 204 19.02 14.56 -3.67
N PHE A 205 18.30 13.53 -4.13
CA PHE A 205 18.89 12.33 -4.75
C PHE A 205 18.64 12.27 -6.25
N GLY A 206 18.49 13.41 -6.92
CA GLY A 206 18.17 13.48 -8.36
C GLY A 206 16.71 13.14 -8.67
N GLY A 207 15.84 13.11 -7.65
CA GLY A 207 14.41 12.92 -7.82
C GLY A 207 13.74 14.12 -8.48
N VAL A 208 12.58 13.88 -9.05
CA VAL A 208 11.69 14.89 -9.61
C VAL A 208 10.44 14.94 -8.75
N THR A 209 9.90 16.12 -8.53
CA THR A 209 8.68 16.33 -7.73
C THR A 209 7.54 16.83 -8.58
N LEU A 210 6.34 16.49 -8.17
CA LEU A 210 5.11 17.05 -8.68
C LEU A 210 4.57 18.06 -7.65
N PHE A 211 4.53 19.34 -8.02
CA PHE A 211 3.96 20.41 -7.21
C PHE A 211 2.53 20.63 -7.68
N GLN A 212 1.53 20.39 -6.84
CA GLN A 212 0.11 20.37 -7.22
C GLN A 212 -0.74 21.21 -6.28
N GLU A 213 -1.87 21.69 -6.78
CA GLU A 213 -2.95 22.26 -5.97
C GLU A 213 -3.44 21.26 -4.91
N LEU A 214 -3.85 21.79 -3.75
CA LEU A 214 -4.44 20.96 -2.70
C LEU A 214 -5.95 20.85 -2.91
N LEU A 215 -6.44 19.66 -3.19
CA LEU A 215 -7.86 19.37 -3.23
C LEU A 215 -8.35 18.99 -1.83
N SER A 216 -9.47 19.56 -1.37
CA SER A 216 -9.95 19.42 0.01
C SER A 216 -11.09 18.42 0.19
N GLY A 217 -11.73 17.97 -0.89
CA GLY A 217 -12.92 17.13 -0.83
C GLY A 217 -12.66 15.66 -0.50
N ARG A 218 -13.69 14.85 -0.72
CA ARG A 218 -13.67 13.42 -0.40
C ARG A 218 -12.58 12.69 -1.17
N ARG A 219 -11.88 11.79 -0.47
CA ARG A 219 -10.96 10.82 -1.08
C ARG A 219 -11.70 9.50 -1.28
N GLU A 220 -11.79 9.07 -2.52
CA GLU A 220 -12.45 7.83 -2.93
C GLU A 220 -11.45 6.99 -3.74
N ALA A 221 -11.60 5.68 -3.67
CA ALA A 221 -10.77 4.77 -4.44
C ALA A 221 -11.61 3.67 -5.04
N VAL A 222 -11.22 3.23 -6.23
CA VAL A 222 -11.80 2.05 -6.89
C VAL A 222 -10.70 1.03 -7.09
N SER A 223 -10.89 -0.15 -6.53
CA SER A 223 -9.96 -1.28 -6.70
C SER A 223 -10.49 -2.24 -7.76
N PHE A 224 -9.56 -2.83 -8.51
CA PHE A 224 -9.84 -3.77 -9.59
C PHE A 224 -9.02 -5.04 -9.44
N LEU A 225 -9.58 -6.14 -9.94
CA LEU A 225 -8.79 -7.22 -10.51
C LEU A 225 -9.09 -7.28 -12.00
N TYR A 226 -8.09 -6.99 -12.81
CA TYR A 226 -8.17 -6.95 -14.27
C TYR A 226 -7.16 -7.93 -14.87
N ALA A 227 -7.57 -8.71 -15.87
CA ALA A 227 -6.70 -9.65 -16.57
C ALA A 227 -7.29 -10.03 -17.92
N GLY A 228 -6.44 -10.22 -18.94
CA GLY A 228 -6.86 -10.70 -20.27
C GLY A 228 -7.96 -9.88 -20.92
N GLY A 229 -7.97 -8.56 -20.72
CA GLY A 229 -8.99 -7.66 -21.27
C GLY A 229 -10.31 -7.61 -20.47
N GLU A 230 -10.44 -8.37 -19.37
CA GLU A 230 -11.65 -8.41 -18.55
C GLU A 230 -11.44 -7.93 -17.12
N THR A 231 -12.49 -7.31 -16.55
CA THR A 231 -12.56 -6.95 -15.15
C THR A 231 -13.30 -8.04 -14.38
N TYR A 232 -12.61 -8.73 -13.47
CA TYR A 232 -13.14 -9.82 -12.65
C TYR A 232 -13.77 -9.33 -11.35
N ALA A 233 -13.27 -8.25 -10.80
CA ALA A 233 -13.82 -7.65 -9.59
C ALA A 233 -13.61 -6.13 -9.57
N ARG A 234 -14.60 -5.42 -8.99
CA ARG A 234 -14.54 -3.98 -8.68
C ARG A 234 -14.99 -3.76 -7.25
N PHE A 235 -14.36 -2.82 -6.59
CA PHE A 235 -14.73 -2.41 -5.22
C PHE A 235 -14.43 -0.94 -5.02
N ALA A 236 -15.33 -0.20 -4.37
CA ALA A 236 -15.11 1.20 -4.06
C ALA A 236 -15.17 1.49 -2.56
N GLN A 237 -14.33 2.41 -2.12
CA GLN A 237 -14.27 2.89 -0.74
C GLN A 237 -14.13 4.40 -0.65
N TRP A 238 -14.59 4.95 0.45
CA TRP A 238 -14.37 6.31 0.87
C TRP A 238 -13.51 6.35 2.13
N ALA A 239 -12.38 7.05 2.06
CA ALA A 239 -11.53 7.34 3.21
C ALA A 239 -12.07 8.57 3.94
N LYS A 240 -12.68 8.37 5.12
CA LYS A 240 -13.16 9.47 5.96
C LYS A 240 -12.02 10.17 6.68
N ARG A 241 -11.01 9.42 7.14
CA ARG A 241 -9.79 9.94 7.77
C ARG A 241 -8.57 9.22 7.23
N THR A 242 -7.46 9.96 7.13
CA THR A 242 -6.16 9.47 6.64
C THR A 242 -5.06 9.81 7.63
N GLU A 243 -3.97 9.07 7.64
CA GLU A 243 -2.74 9.36 8.36
C GLU A 243 -1.57 9.49 7.37
N PRO A 244 -0.89 10.65 7.37
CA PRO A 244 -1.20 11.89 8.07
C PRO A 244 -2.52 12.52 7.59
N PRO A 245 -3.05 13.53 8.32
CA PRO A 245 -4.19 14.31 7.84
C PRO A 245 -3.93 14.89 6.45
N LEU A 246 -4.95 14.94 5.60
CA LEU A 246 -4.93 15.45 4.22
C LEU A 246 -4.13 14.60 3.21
N GLY A 247 -3.52 13.48 3.62
CA GLY A 247 -2.78 12.58 2.74
C GLY A 247 -2.57 11.21 3.36
N GLY A 248 -1.67 10.39 2.80
CA GLY A 248 -1.29 9.11 3.38
C GLY A 248 -2.37 8.02 3.35
N GLU A 249 -2.26 7.06 4.26
CA GLU A 249 -3.11 5.87 4.28
C GLU A 249 -4.48 6.11 4.93
N SER A 250 -5.52 5.42 4.47
CA SER A 250 -6.85 5.51 5.08
C SER A 250 -6.88 4.79 6.44
N VAL A 251 -7.36 5.50 7.47
CA VAL A 251 -7.46 4.97 8.84
C VAL A 251 -8.90 4.78 9.32
N LEU A 252 -9.84 5.54 8.78
CA LEU A 252 -11.27 5.30 8.92
C LEU A 252 -11.92 5.36 7.55
N ARG A 253 -12.55 4.25 7.14
CA ARG A 253 -13.05 4.09 5.78
C ARG A 253 -14.38 3.34 5.74
N LYS A 254 -15.10 3.53 4.65
CA LYS A 254 -16.42 2.92 4.40
C LYS A 254 -16.47 2.35 2.98
N SER A 255 -17.01 1.15 2.81
CA SER A 255 -17.37 0.64 1.49
C SER A 255 -18.56 1.42 0.94
N ILE A 256 -18.47 1.83 -0.31
CA ILE A 256 -19.50 2.60 -1.03
C ILE A 256 -19.84 1.89 -2.33
N ALA A 257 -21.03 2.16 -2.89
CA ALA A 257 -21.29 1.79 -4.27
C ALA A 257 -20.23 2.45 -5.17
N VAL A 258 -19.83 1.79 -6.26
CA VAL A 258 -18.91 2.40 -7.23
C VAL A 258 -19.57 3.66 -7.79
N PRO A 259 -19.03 4.87 -7.52
CA PRO A 259 -19.61 6.08 -8.10
C PRO A 259 -19.42 6.07 -9.62
N PRO A 260 -20.49 6.29 -10.42
CA PRO A 260 -20.38 6.20 -11.88
C PRO A 260 -19.32 7.14 -12.49
N ASP A 261 -19.19 8.34 -11.93
CA ASP A 261 -18.28 9.38 -12.39
C ASP A 261 -16.79 9.06 -12.19
N ILE A 262 -16.42 8.13 -11.29
CA ILE A 262 -15.03 7.67 -11.12
C ILE A 262 -14.84 6.21 -11.53
N GLY A 263 -15.88 5.38 -11.43
CA GLY A 263 -15.79 3.96 -11.73
C GLY A 263 -15.41 3.69 -13.19
N ASP A 264 -16.12 4.31 -14.12
CA ASP A 264 -15.89 4.12 -15.56
C ASP A 264 -14.55 4.77 -16.00
N GLN A 265 -14.18 5.92 -15.40
CA GLN A 265 -12.90 6.56 -15.67
C GLN A 265 -11.73 5.69 -15.19
N ALA A 266 -11.82 5.14 -13.98
CA ALA A 266 -10.79 4.27 -13.40
C ALA A 266 -10.65 2.97 -14.21
N GLU A 267 -11.76 2.34 -14.61
CA GLU A 267 -11.71 1.13 -15.42
C GLU A 267 -11.12 1.37 -16.80
N ARG A 268 -11.47 2.49 -17.43
CA ARG A 268 -10.89 2.87 -18.73
C ARG A 268 -9.39 3.08 -18.63
N LEU A 269 -8.91 3.73 -17.57
CA LEU A 269 -7.48 3.93 -17.33
C LEU A 269 -6.74 2.59 -17.11
N VAL A 270 -7.31 1.68 -16.30
CA VAL A 270 -6.72 0.34 -16.06
C VAL A 270 -6.65 -0.48 -17.33
N ARG A 271 -7.68 -0.40 -18.20
CA ARG A 271 -7.73 -1.09 -19.50
C ARG A 271 -6.74 -0.51 -20.50
N GLU A 272 -6.65 0.83 -20.60
CA GLU A 272 -5.70 1.51 -21.48
C GLU A 272 -4.25 1.15 -21.17
N LEU A 273 -3.94 1.04 -19.87
CA LEU A 273 -2.61 0.65 -19.41
C LEU A 273 -2.37 -0.86 -19.51
N GLU A 274 -3.37 -1.67 -19.82
CA GLU A 274 -3.31 -3.14 -19.69
C GLU A 274 -2.76 -3.57 -18.33
N LEU A 275 -3.19 -2.88 -17.25
CA LEU A 275 -2.66 -3.05 -15.91
C LEU A 275 -3.24 -4.31 -15.25
N GLU A 276 -2.71 -5.46 -15.61
CA GLU A 276 -3.17 -6.76 -15.12
C GLU A 276 -2.89 -6.99 -13.63
N GLY A 277 -3.71 -7.82 -13.01
CA GLY A 277 -3.66 -8.12 -11.59
C GLY A 277 -4.46 -7.11 -10.77
N TYR A 278 -4.04 -6.88 -9.52
CA TYR A 278 -4.70 -5.92 -8.63
C TYR A 278 -4.17 -4.51 -8.81
N SER A 279 -5.09 -3.56 -8.86
CA SER A 279 -4.79 -2.13 -8.79
C SER A 279 -5.85 -1.39 -7.97
N GLU A 280 -5.45 -0.27 -7.34
CA GLU A 280 -6.35 0.68 -6.70
C GLU A 280 -6.12 2.05 -7.32
N VAL A 281 -7.17 2.65 -7.89
CA VAL A 281 -7.17 3.98 -8.53
C VAL A 281 -7.79 4.97 -7.57
N GLU A 282 -7.03 5.99 -7.18
CA GLU A 282 -7.43 6.97 -6.17
C GLU A 282 -7.87 8.28 -6.80
N PHE A 283 -9.01 8.77 -6.32
CA PHE A 283 -9.58 10.06 -6.70
C PHE A 283 -9.76 10.95 -5.47
N ARG A 284 -9.66 12.24 -5.69
CA ARG A 284 -10.05 13.25 -4.72
C ARG A 284 -10.99 14.24 -5.36
N ARG A 285 -12.05 14.63 -4.62
CA ARG A 285 -12.98 15.63 -5.12
C ARG A 285 -12.52 17.04 -4.74
N ASP A 286 -12.88 18.01 -5.55
CA ASP A 286 -12.79 19.42 -5.16
C ASP A 286 -13.98 19.84 -4.25
N ALA A 287 -14.07 21.11 -3.92
CA ALA A 287 -15.15 21.66 -3.12
C ALA A 287 -16.53 21.58 -3.82
N ALA A 288 -16.55 21.55 -5.15
CA ALA A 288 -17.78 21.39 -5.95
C ALA A 288 -18.19 19.91 -6.11
N GLY A 289 -17.37 18.98 -5.64
CA GLY A 289 -17.62 17.55 -5.76
C GLY A 289 -17.11 16.93 -7.06
N THR A 290 -16.36 17.65 -7.87
CA THR A 290 -15.74 17.15 -9.10
C THR A 290 -14.58 16.22 -8.77
N PRO A 291 -14.51 14.99 -9.34
CA PRO A 291 -13.42 14.06 -9.09
C PRO A 291 -12.18 14.38 -9.94
N TYR A 292 -11.03 14.23 -9.32
CA TYR A 292 -9.70 14.33 -9.93
C TYR A 292 -8.89 13.08 -9.61
N LEU A 293 -8.23 12.51 -10.60
CA LEU A 293 -7.32 11.37 -10.41
C LEU A 293 -6.09 11.81 -9.63
N MET A 294 -5.72 11.02 -8.64
CA MET A 294 -4.55 11.30 -7.80
C MET A 294 -3.37 10.38 -8.11
N GLU A 295 -3.61 9.08 -8.18
CA GLU A 295 -2.57 8.06 -8.40
C GLU A 295 -3.19 6.67 -8.64
N ILE A 296 -2.35 5.74 -9.10
CA ILE A 296 -2.63 4.31 -9.12
C ILE A 296 -1.69 3.60 -8.15
N ASN A 297 -2.23 2.67 -7.36
CA ASN A 297 -1.47 1.74 -6.53
C ASN A 297 -1.56 0.34 -7.14
N PRO A 298 -0.57 -0.13 -7.94
CA PRO A 298 -0.62 -1.43 -8.62
C PRO A 298 -0.18 -2.58 -7.70
N ARG A 299 -0.71 -2.63 -6.50
CA ARG A 299 -0.46 -3.59 -5.42
C ARG A 299 -1.60 -3.60 -4.42
N LEU A 300 -1.68 -4.66 -3.61
CA LEU A 300 -2.65 -4.68 -2.51
C LEU A 300 -2.52 -3.41 -1.65
N SER A 301 -3.63 -2.70 -1.50
CA SER A 301 -3.66 -1.47 -0.72
C SER A 301 -3.69 -1.76 0.78
N ALA A 302 -3.18 -0.85 1.60
CA ALA A 302 -3.23 -0.96 3.05
C ALA A 302 -4.67 -1.06 3.60
N SER A 303 -5.65 -0.74 2.77
CA SER A 303 -7.08 -0.79 3.08
C SER A 303 -7.79 -2.05 2.56
N VAL A 304 -7.10 -2.99 1.90
CA VAL A 304 -7.72 -4.13 1.20
C VAL A 304 -8.64 -5.00 2.07
N GLU A 305 -8.42 -5.06 3.38
CA GLU A 305 -9.25 -5.83 4.31
C GLU A 305 -10.73 -5.39 4.28
N ILE A 306 -11.03 -4.11 3.97
CA ILE A 306 -12.43 -3.67 3.86
C ILE A 306 -13.12 -4.31 2.64
N ALA A 307 -12.39 -4.51 1.54
CA ALA A 307 -12.92 -5.21 0.37
C ALA A 307 -13.23 -6.67 0.70
N ILE A 308 -12.31 -7.37 1.38
CA ILE A 308 -12.51 -8.74 1.85
C ILE A 308 -13.75 -8.83 2.75
N ARG A 309 -13.86 -7.94 3.73
CA ARG A 309 -15.01 -7.86 4.64
C ARG A 309 -16.31 -7.49 3.93
N SER A 310 -16.22 -6.83 2.80
CA SER A 310 -17.40 -6.49 1.97
C SER A 310 -17.79 -7.62 1.00
N GLY A 311 -16.92 -8.62 0.80
CA GLY A 311 -17.20 -9.78 -0.06
C GLY A 311 -16.34 -9.83 -1.34
N VAL A 312 -15.34 -8.95 -1.49
CA VAL A 312 -14.39 -8.99 -2.60
C VAL A 312 -13.02 -9.40 -2.08
N ASP A 313 -12.65 -10.65 -2.26
CA ASP A 313 -11.43 -11.26 -1.75
C ASP A 313 -10.26 -11.06 -2.72
N PHE A 314 -9.81 -9.81 -2.85
CA PHE A 314 -8.73 -9.46 -3.78
C PHE A 314 -7.44 -10.26 -3.61
N PRO A 315 -6.94 -10.57 -2.40
CA PRO A 315 -5.73 -11.39 -2.28
C PRO A 315 -5.90 -12.79 -2.89
N TYR A 316 -7.07 -13.40 -2.76
CA TYR A 316 -7.35 -14.70 -3.37
C TYR A 316 -7.47 -14.59 -4.89
N LEU A 317 -8.20 -13.59 -5.41
CA LEU A 317 -8.31 -13.34 -6.84
C LEU A 317 -6.94 -13.04 -7.48
N LEU A 318 -6.10 -12.28 -6.77
CA LEU A 318 -4.73 -11.99 -7.19
C LEU A 318 -3.87 -13.27 -7.23
N TYR A 319 -4.06 -14.17 -6.26
CA TYR A 319 -3.41 -15.48 -6.27
C TYR A 319 -3.85 -16.32 -7.47
N GLN A 320 -5.16 -16.42 -7.75
CA GLN A 320 -5.69 -17.15 -8.90
C GLN A 320 -5.10 -16.63 -10.21
N TRP A 321 -5.09 -15.30 -10.40
CA TRP A 321 -4.46 -14.69 -11.58
C TRP A 321 -2.97 -15.04 -11.68
N ALA A 322 -2.21 -14.82 -10.62
CA ALA A 322 -0.76 -15.04 -10.64
C ALA A 322 -0.39 -16.52 -10.79
N SER A 323 -1.19 -17.45 -10.21
CA SER A 323 -0.98 -18.90 -10.35
C SER A 323 -1.39 -19.45 -11.72
N GLY A 324 -2.12 -18.66 -12.53
CA GLY A 324 -2.70 -19.09 -13.79
C GLY A 324 -3.92 -20.02 -13.63
N GLU A 325 -4.57 -19.98 -12.47
CA GLU A 325 -5.83 -20.63 -12.21
C GLU A 325 -6.99 -19.81 -12.81
N ALA A 326 -8.17 -20.43 -12.95
CA ALA A 326 -9.38 -19.70 -13.33
C ALA A 326 -9.70 -18.64 -12.27
N ILE A 327 -9.98 -17.39 -12.70
CA ILE A 327 -10.27 -16.29 -11.79
C ILE A 327 -11.78 -16.24 -11.55
N ASP A 328 -12.20 -16.23 -10.28
CA ASP A 328 -13.58 -16.08 -9.91
C ASP A 328 -14.10 -14.67 -10.27
N LYS A 329 -15.28 -14.61 -10.92
CA LYS A 329 -15.92 -13.33 -11.25
C LYS A 329 -16.82 -12.88 -10.11
N VAL A 330 -16.57 -11.66 -9.60
CA VAL A 330 -17.32 -11.10 -8.47
C VAL A 330 -18.38 -10.12 -8.99
N ALA A 331 -19.65 -10.46 -8.84
CA ALA A 331 -20.76 -9.67 -9.36
C ALA A 331 -21.13 -8.47 -8.47
N GLY A 332 -20.77 -8.48 -7.19
CA GLY A 332 -21.14 -7.40 -6.27
C GLY A 332 -20.55 -7.57 -4.86
N TYR A 333 -20.78 -6.59 -4.01
CA TYR A 333 -20.28 -6.55 -2.64
C TYR A 333 -21.20 -5.77 -1.71
N ARG A 334 -20.96 -5.90 -0.39
CA ARG A 334 -21.72 -5.17 0.64
C ARG A 334 -21.25 -3.72 0.74
N VAL A 335 -22.19 -2.80 0.55
CA VAL A 335 -22.01 -1.36 0.74
C VAL A 335 -22.35 -1.01 2.19
N GLY A 336 -21.66 -0.02 2.75
CA GLY A 336 -21.92 0.48 4.10
C GLY A 336 -21.04 -0.14 5.19
N VAL A 337 -20.15 -1.06 4.86
CA VAL A 337 -19.20 -1.64 5.82
C VAL A 337 -18.20 -0.57 6.26
N TRP A 338 -18.06 -0.37 7.59
CA TRP A 338 -17.07 0.53 8.18
C TRP A 338 -15.87 -0.25 8.70
N MET A 339 -14.70 0.34 8.53
CA MET A 339 -13.46 -0.26 9.01
C MET A 339 -12.47 0.79 9.52
N ARG A 340 -11.71 0.43 10.56
CA ARG A 340 -10.81 1.35 11.28
C ARG A 340 -9.43 0.74 11.51
N HIS A 341 -8.39 1.50 11.20
CA HIS A 341 -7.04 1.27 11.68
C HIS A 341 -6.81 2.12 12.92
N LEU A 342 -7.02 1.53 14.11
CA LEU A 342 -7.10 2.28 15.36
C LEU A 342 -5.80 3.05 15.69
N LYS A 343 -4.61 2.42 15.51
CA LYS A 343 -3.32 3.10 15.71
C LYS A 343 -3.23 4.37 14.85
N GLY A 344 -3.45 4.25 13.55
CA GLY A 344 -3.37 5.40 12.64
C GLY A 344 -4.42 6.46 12.96
N ASP A 345 -5.62 6.06 13.38
CA ASP A 345 -6.66 7.00 13.75
C ASP A 345 -6.35 7.79 15.04
N ILE A 346 -5.66 7.15 16.00
CA ILE A 346 -5.09 7.84 17.18
C ILE A 346 -4.05 8.87 16.71
N MET A 347 -3.09 8.44 15.86
CA MET A 347 -2.01 9.31 15.37
C MET A 347 -2.56 10.49 14.56
N THR A 348 -3.57 10.26 13.70
CA THR A 348 -4.26 11.33 12.97
C THR A 348 -4.94 12.34 13.90
N THR A 349 -5.56 11.87 14.98
CA THR A 349 -6.20 12.75 15.96
C THR A 349 -5.17 13.60 16.70
N ILE A 350 -4.04 13.00 17.10
CA ILE A 350 -2.91 13.72 17.69
C ILE A 350 -2.34 14.74 16.71
N ALA A 351 -2.13 14.36 15.45
CA ALA A 351 -1.63 15.26 14.42
C ALA A 351 -2.58 16.45 14.18
N ALA A 352 -3.90 16.25 14.22
CA ALA A 352 -4.87 17.32 14.10
C ALA A 352 -4.80 18.32 15.28
N ILE A 353 -4.49 17.84 16.49
CA ILE A 353 -4.27 18.70 17.65
C ILE A 353 -2.99 19.53 17.50
N GLN A 354 -1.90 18.90 17.04
CA GLN A 354 -0.60 19.57 16.89
C GLN A 354 -0.57 20.57 15.73
N GLN A 355 -1.28 20.26 14.64
CA GLN A 355 -1.37 21.08 13.44
C GLN A 355 -2.58 22.02 13.46
N ARG A 356 -3.08 22.39 14.65
CA ARG A 356 -4.23 23.30 14.81
C ARG A 356 -4.03 24.60 14.01
N GLY A 357 -5.08 25.03 13.33
CA GLY A 357 -5.04 26.26 12.53
C GLY A 357 -4.41 26.10 11.14
N ARG A 358 -3.88 24.93 10.82
CA ARG A 358 -3.39 24.64 9.48
C ARG A 358 -4.58 24.49 8.52
N PRO A 359 -4.51 25.03 7.28
CA PRO A 359 -5.57 24.87 6.28
C PRO A 359 -5.98 23.42 6.10
N GLU A 360 -7.29 23.17 5.97
CA GLU A 360 -7.90 21.86 5.74
C GLU A 360 -7.72 20.84 6.88
N VAL A 361 -6.94 21.11 7.91
CA VAL A 361 -6.82 20.25 9.10
C VAL A 361 -8.05 20.45 10.00
N MET A 362 -8.68 19.34 10.37
CA MET A 362 -9.87 19.37 11.24
C MET A 362 -9.57 20.04 12.58
N PRO A 363 -10.42 20.98 13.06
CA PRO A 363 -10.25 21.60 14.38
C PRO A 363 -10.11 20.55 15.50
N PRO A 364 -9.23 20.75 16.50
CA PRO A 364 -8.93 19.76 17.54
C PRO A 364 -10.15 19.20 18.27
N ALA A 365 -11.07 20.07 18.71
CA ALA A 365 -12.27 19.62 19.43
C ALA A 365 -13.16 18.72 18.56
N ARG A 366 -13.29 19.04 17.26
CA ARG A 366 -14.05 18.24 16.30
C ARG A 366 -13.34 16.92 16.00
N ALA A 367 -12.00 16.91 15.89
CA ALA A 367 -11.22 15.71 15.65
C ALA A 367 -11.37 14.71 16.82
N VAL A 368 -11.26 15.19 18.06
CA VAL A 368 -11.46 14.37 19.26
C VAL A 368 -12.91 13.87 19.35
N LEU A 369 -13.89 14.73 19.13
CA LEU A 369 -15.30 14.32 19.17
C LEU A 369 -15.60 13.25 18.10
N ASP A 370 -15.17 13.45 16.85
CA ASP A 370 -15.39 12.47 15.77
C ASP A 370 -14.64 11.15 16.04
N PHE A 371 -13.45 11.21 16.65
CA PHE A 371 -12.72 10.02 17.09
C PHE A 371 -13.51 9.23 18.12
N VAL A 372 -14.04 9.88 19.18
CA VAL A 372 -14.84 9.24 20.24
C VAL A 372 -16.17 8.72 19.69
N LEU A 373 -16.90 9.51 18.91
CA LEU A 373 -18.17 9.09 18.31
C LEU A 373 -18.01 7.90 17.35
N SER A 374 -16.82 7.72 16.80
CA SER A 374 -16.55 6.56 15.94
C SER A 374 -16.61 5.23 16.67
N PHE A 375 -16.44 5.17 18.00
CA PHE A 375 -16.57 3.93 18.79
C PHE A 375 -18.03 3.43 18.91
N PHE A 376 -19.01 4.31 18.71
CA PHE A 376 -20.43 3.97 18.78
C PHE A 376 -20.99 3.46 17.45
N ARG A 377 -20.16 3.34 16.43
CA ARG A 377 -20.54 2.76 15.12
C ARG A 377 -20.15 1.31 15.03
N PRO A 378 -21.03 0.44 14.52
CA PRO A 378 -20.65 -0.91 14.17
C PRO A 378 -19.54 -0.87 13.10
N MET A 379 -18.34 -1.39 13.43
CA MET A 379 -17.22 -1.41 12.50
C MET A 379 -16.24 -2.54 12.79
N ALA A 380 -15.48 -2.93 11.78
CA ALA A 380 -14.36 -3.84 11.91
C ALA A 380 -13.03 -3.07 12.11
N TYR A 381 -12.02 -3.77 12.62
CA TYR A 381 -10.67 -3.25 12.82
C TYR A 381 -9.67 -4.09 12.04
N ASP A 382 -8.62 -3.47 11.47
CA ASP A 382 -7.67 -4.14 10.56
C ASP A 382 -6.99 -5.38 11.17
N TYR A 383 -6.57 -5.28 12.42
CA TYR A 383 -5.88 -6.40 13.08
C TYR A 383 -6.80 -7.36 13.82
N LEU A 384 -8.04 -6.92 14.17
CA LEU A 384 -8.95 -7.71 14.98
C LEU A 384 -9.74 -8.72 14.14
N ASP A 385 -9.48 -9.98 14.44
CA ASP A 385 -10.22 -11.12 13.88
C ASP A 385 -10.37 -12.18 14.96
N TRP A 386 -11.62 -12.52 15.31
CA TRP A 386 -11.89 -13.48 16.38
C TRP A 386 -11.42 -14.90 16.04
N ALA A 387 -11.34 -15.25 14.77
CA ALA A 387 -10.79 -16.53 14.34
C ALA A 387 -9.25 -16.57 14.35
N ASP A 388 -8.60 -15.39 14.47
CA ASP A 388 -7.13 -15.23 14.44
C ASP A 388 -6.71 -14.02 15.30
N PRO A 389 -6.82 -14.10 16.63
CA PRO A 389 -6.66 -12.93 17.51
C PRO A 389 -5.19 -12.51 17.76
N LEU A 390 -4.22 -13.42 17.61
CA LEU A 390 -2.82 -13.15 17.96
C LEU A 390 -2.18 -11.98 17.21
N PRO A 391 -2.45 -11.74 15.91
CA PRO A 391 -1.96 -10.55 15.22
C PRO A 391 -2.43 -9.24 15.86
N ALA A 392 -3.66 -9.19 16.41
CA ALA A 392 -4.14 -8.01 17.12
C ALA A 392 -3.37 -7.77 18.41
N VAL A 393 -3.10 -8.82 19.18
CA VAL A 393 -2.28 -8.74 20.39
C VAL A 393 -0.87 -8.22 20.06
N LYS A 394 -0.23 -8.77 19.03
CA LYS A 394 1.09 -8.31 18.56
C LYS A 394 1.07 -6.84 18.13
N ALA A 395 0.06 -6.41 17.36
CA ALA A 395 -0.07 -5.02 16.93
C ALA A 395 -0.25 -4.06 18.12
N ILE A 396 -1.04 -4.44 19.14
CA ILE A 396 -1.25 -3.65 20.35
C ILE A 396 0.03 -3.56 21.16
N THR A 397 0.70 -4.68 21.44
CA THR A 397 1.95 -4.70 22.21
C THR A 397 3.07 -3.93 21.54
N GLY A 398 3.20 -4.06 20.21
CA GLY A 398 4.14 -3.28 19.43
C GLY A 398 3.86 -1.76 19.51
N PHE A 399 2.58 -1.37 19.44
CA PHE A 399 2.19 0.03 19.58
C PHE A 399 2.44 0.58 20.99
N THR A 400 2.12 -0.17 22.04
CA THR A 400 2.35 0.26 23.43
C THR A 400 3.84 0.43 23.75
N LEU A 401 4.69 -0.47 23.26
CA LEU A 401 6.15 -0.35 23.41
C LEU A 401 6.70 0.86 22.64
N TYR A 402 6.20 1.11 21.44
CA TYR A 402 6.55 2.31 20.66
C TYR A 402 6.15 3.60 21.39
N ALA A 403 4.91 3.67 21.88
CA ALA A 403 4.41 4.83 22.61
C ALA A 403 5.19 5.08 23.89
N ALA A 404 5.48 4.02 24.68
CA ALA A 404 6.30 4.11 25.88
C ALA A 404 7.73 4.59 25.59
N GLY A 405 8.36 4.05 24.54
CA GLY A 405 9.68 4.48 24.09
C GLY A 405 9.71 5.92 23.55
N GLY A 406 8.63 6.37 22.91
CA GLY A 406 8.46 7.75 22.46
C GLY A 406 8.27 8.75 23.60
N ILE A 407 7.51 8.38 24.63
CA ILE A 407 7.35 9.20 25.85
C ILE A 407 8.69 9.38 26.55
N VAL A 408 9.48 8.32 26.73
CA VAL A 408 10.79 8.36 27.39
C VAL A 408 11.80 9.23 26.62
N ARG A 409 11.72 9.28 25.29
CA ARG A 409 12.62 10.06 24.43
C ARG A 409 12.12 11.47 24.10
N GLY A 410 10.92 11.86 24.50
CA GLY A 410 10.30 13.15 24.13
C GLY A 410 9.93 13.25 22.64
N ASP A 411 9.95 12.16 21.89
CA ASP A 411 9.85 12.08 20.43
C ASP A 411 8.50 11.52 19.95
N LEU A 412 7.43 11.74 20.70
CA LEU A 412 6.11 11.13 20.44
C LEU A 412 5.55 11.38 19.04
N VAL A 413 6.09 12.37 18.33
CA VAL A 413 5.70 12.63 16.92
C VAL A 413 6.87 13.28 16.18
N ARG A 414 7.74 12.49 15.60
CA ARG A 414 8.50 12.90 14.41
C ARG A 414 7.83 12.27 13.20
N PRO A 415 7.29 13.05 12.24
CA PRO A 415 6.86 12.48 10.97
C PRO A 415 8.11 11.94 10.25
N GLY A 416 8.12 10.65 9.91
CA GLY A 416 9.10 10.10 8.99
C GLY A 416 10.11 9.09 9.50
N LYS A 417 9.86 8.36 10.60
CA LYS A 417 10.48 7.05 10.76
C LYS A 417 9.40 6.00 10.50
N ASP A 418 9.28 5.63 9.25
CA ASP A 418 8.57 4.43 8.85
C ASP A 418 9.33 3.24 9.43
N PHE A 419 8.63 2.41 10.23
CA PHE A 419 9.05 1.06 10.45
C PHE A 419 8.76 0.31 9.14
N SER A 420 9.78 0.21 8.29
CA SER A 420 9.88 -0.80 7.23
C SER A 420 10.22 -2.13 7.86
#